data_bbd89601ea0dae4badc31cb71c2ce7b2
#
_entry.id   bbd89601ea0dae4badc31cb71c2ce7b2
#
_cell.length_a   1.000
_cell.length_b   1.000
_cell.length_c   1.000
_cell.angle_alpha   90.00
_cell.angle_beta   90.00
_cell.angle_gamma   90.00
#
_symmetry.space_group_name_H-M   'P 1'
#
loop_
_entity.id
_entity.type
_entity.pdbx_description
1 polymer ?
#
loop_
_entity_poly.entity_id
_entity_poly.type
_entity_poly.pdbx_seq_one_letter_code
_entity_poly.pdbx_strand_id
1 'polypeptide(L)'
;MNETVVFGGGCFWCTEAVFASLKGVLEASPGYSGGHVPNPTWEQVYSDKTGHAEATKVEFDPTQITFNDLLTVFFATHDPTTLNRQGADVGTEYRSAIFFMTPEQETEAKAFIEKLNQDGKKVVTEVTPFTQFYPAEDYHKNYYENHKDQAYCEVVISPKLEKLQAKFSELLKSSN
;
A
#
# COMPACT_ATOMS: atom_id res chain seq x y z
N MET A 1 1.19 -21.87 3.90
CA MET A 1 1.58 -21.36 2.56
C MET A 1 1.40 -19.85 2.55
N ASN A 2 2.42 -19.13 2.10
CA ASN A 2 2.36 -17.65 2.10
C ASN A 2 1.45 -17.14 0.98
N GLU A 3 0.87 -15.98 1.20
CA GLU A 3 0.06 -15.29 0.19
C GLU A 3 0.71 -13.96 -0.18
N THR A 4 0.30 -13.43 -1.31
CA THR A 4 0.79 -12.17 -1.84
C THR A 4 -0.37 -11.28 -2.27
N VAL A 5 -0.21 -9.97 -2.12
CA VAL A 5 -1.13 -8.96 -2.63
C VAL A 5 -0.32 -7.70 -2.95
N VAL A 6 -0.83 -6.87 -3.85
CA VAL A 6 -0.18 -5.59 -4.18
C VAL A 6 -1.13 -4.45 -3.87
N PHE A 7 -0.64 -3.48 -3.08
CA PHE A 7 -1.42 -2.31 -2.68
C PHE A 7 -0.82 -1.03 -3.25
N GLY A 8 -1.68 -0.15 -3.75
CA GLY A 8 -1.34 1.22 -4.09
C GLY A 8 -2.07 2.18 -3.17
N GLY A 9 -1.37 2.99 -2.42
CA GLY A 9 -1.98 3.90 -1.44
C GLY A 9 -1.20 5.20 -1.29
N GLY A 10 -0.84 5.81 -2.40
CA GLY A 10 0.00 7.00 -2.42
C GLY A 10 1.46 6.65 -2.59
N CYS A 11 2.34 7.46 -2.03
CA CYS A 11 3.78 7.22 -2.10
C CYS A 11 4.14 5.87 -1.49
N PHE A 12 4.86 5.04 -2.23
CA PHE A 12 5.21 3.69 -1.76
C PHE A 12 6.21 3.67 -0.59
N TRP A 13 6.89 4.78 -0.30
CA TRP A 13 7.69 4.87 0.93
C TRP A 13 6.80 4.71 2.17
N CYS A 14 5.60 5.30 2.13
CA CYS A 14 4.61 5.19 3.21
C CYS A 14 4.07 3.77 3.31
N THR A 15 3.63 3.24 2.19
CA THR A 15 2.97 1.93 2.14
C THR A 15 3.96 0.82 2.55
N GLU A 16 5.19 0.91 2.06
CA GLU A 16 6.24 -0.03 2.47
C GLU A 16 6.47 0.03 3.98
N ALA A 17 6.66 1.22 4.55
CA ALA A 17 6.91 1.38 5.98
C ALA A 17 5.78 0.81 6.82
N VAL A 18 4.55 1.08 6.41
CA VAL A 18 3.34 0.61 7.11
C VAL A 18 3.28 -0.92 7.10
N PHE A 19 3.36 -1.55 5.93
CA PHE A 19 3.22 -3.00 5.85
C PHE A 19 4.43 -3.74 6.42
N ALA A 20 5.63 -3.21 6.26
CA ALA A 20 6.83 -3.81 6.84
C ALA A 20 6.79 -3.86 8.37
N SER A 21 6.01 -3.02 9.01
CA SER A 21 5.88 -2.99 10.46
C SER A 21 4.94 -4.07 11.03
N LEU A 22 4.19 -4.77 10.17
CA LEU A 22 3.17 -5.73 10.62
C LEU A 22 3.77 -7.11 10.84
N LYS A 23 3.41 -7.76 11.96
CA LYS A 23 3.79 -9.15 12.19
C LYS A 23 3.10 -10.03 11.16
N GLY A 24 3.77 -11.06 10.69
CA GLY A 24 3.25 -11.94 9.66
C GLY A 24 3.48 -11.45 8.24
N VAL A 25 3.88 -10.19 8.06
CA VAL A 25 4.35 -9.69 6.77
C VAL A 25 5.82 -10.07 6.64
N LEU A 26 6.12 -10.90 5.65
CA LEU A 26 7.45 -11.45 5.42
C LEU A 26 8.28 -10.53 4.55
N GLU A 27 7.64 -9.87 3.60
CA GLU A 27 8.30 -8.92 2.71
C GLU A 27 7.30 -7.86 2.26
N ALA A 28 7.74 -6.61 2.23
CA ALA A 28 7.02 -5.49 1.66
C ALA A 28 7.99 -4.77 0.72
N SER A 29 7.73 -4.83 -0.58
CA SER A 29 8.66 -4.34 -1.62
C SER A 29 8.00 -3.23 -2.44
N PRO A 30 8.64 -2.05 -2.58
CA PRO A 30 8.10 -0.98 -3.42
C PRO A 30 8.30 -1.28 -4.89
N GLY A 31 7.37 -0.84 -5.70
CA GLY A 31 7.45 -1.03 -7.15
C GLY A 31 6.30 -0.35 -7.89
N TYR A 32 6.06 -0.82 -9.11
CA TYR A 32 5.07 -0.23 -10.00
C TYR A 32 4.17 -1.31 -10.56
N SER A 33 2.86 -1.03 -10.61
CA SER A 33 1.89 -2.02 -11.07
C SER A 33 0.65 -1.33 -11.67
N GLY A 34 -0.05 -2.04 -12.55
CA GLY A 34 -1.32 -1.59 -13.10
C GLY A 34 -1.23 -0.79 -14.39
N GLY A 35 -0.04 -0.50 -14.88
CA GLY A 35 0.18 0.28 -16.10
C GLY A 35 0.55 -0.58 -17.30
N HIS A 36 1.01 0.09 -18.37
CA HIS A 36 1.29 -0.56 -19.67
C HIS A 36 2.74 -0.48 -20.13
N VAL A 37 3.61 0.27 -19.41
CA VAL A 37 5.01 0.41 -19.80
C VAL A 37 5.83 -0.65 -19.06
N PRO A 38 6.58 -1.52 -19.78
CA PRO A 38 7.42 -2.53 -19.14
C PRO A 38 8.66 -1.91 -18.53
N ASN A 39 9.06 -2.43 -17.37
CA ASN A 39 10.28 -2.01 -16.67
C ASN A 39 10.39 -0.48 -16.55
N PRO A 40 9.35 0.20 -16.02
CA PRO A 40 9.38 1.66 -15.96
C PRO A 40 10.42 2.17 -14.95
N THR A 41 10.90 3.38 -15.18
CA THR A 41 11.70 4.11 -14.18
C THR A 41 10.75 4.96 -13.34
N TRP A 42 11.23 5.40 -12.17
CA TRP A 42 10.47 6.31 -11.32
C TRP A 42 10.10 7.59 -12.08
N GLU A 43 11.02 8.14 -12.85
CA GLU A 43 10.79 9.36 -13.64
C GLU A 43 9.67 9.16 -14.66
N GLN A 44 9.61 7.99 -15.29
CA GLN A 44 8.55 7.67 -16.25
C GLN A 44 7.19 7.58 -15.54
N VAL A 45 7.15 6.93 -14.38
CA VAL A 45 5.91 6.81 -13.58
C VAL A 45 5.47 8.19 -13.09
N TYR A 46 6.41 8.99 -12.60
CA TYR A 46 6.14 10.35 -12.13
C TYR A 46 5.58 11.24 -13.24
N SER A 47 5.93 10.99 -14.50
CA SER A 47 5.40 11.75 -15.63
C SER A 47 3.90 11.52 -15.88
N ASP A 48 3.30 10.55 -15.17
CA ASP A 48 1.88 10.19 -15.26
C ASP A 48 1.47 9.65 -16.64
N LYS A 49 2.42 9.04 -17.38
CA LYS A 49 2.18 8.52 -18.74
C LYS A 49 2.27 7.01 -18.84
N THR A 50 2.66 6.33 -17.78
CA THR A 50 2.84 4.87 -17.80
C THR A 50 1.58 4.09 -17.43
N GLY A 51 0.63 4.74 -16.76
CA GLY A 51 -0.54 4.09 -16.19
C GLY A 51 -0.26 3.32 -14.91
N HIS A 52 1.01 3.21 -14.50
CA HIS A 52 1.35 2.50 -13.26
C HIS A 52 1.03 3.31 -12.02
N ALA A 53 0.63 2.60 -10.96
CA ALA A 53 0.61 3.13 -9.61
C ALA A 53 1.92 2.81 -8.91
N GLU A 54 2.38 3.72 -8.05
CA GLU A 54 3.36 3.36 -7.04
C GLU A 54 2.68 2.36 -6.12
N ALA A 55 3.32 1.22 -5.93
CA ALA A 55 2.68 0.10 -5.25
C ALA A 55 3.67 -0.62 -4.33
N THR A 56 3.12 -1.36 -3.39
CA THR A 56 3.90 -2.22 -2.51
C THR A 56 3.40 -3.63 -2.63
N LYS A 57 4.29 -4.54 -2.98
CA LYS A 57 4.00 -5.97 -3.01
C LYS A 57 4.22 -6.53 -1.61
N VAL A 58 3.19 -7.14 -1.06
CA VAL A 58 3.19 -7.65 0.31
C VAL A 58 3.09 -9.16 0.26
N GLU A 59 4.09 -9.84 0.82
CA GLU A 59 4.06 -11.28 1.06
C GLU A 59 3.79 -11.51 2.54
N PHE A 60 2.81 -12.32 2.87
CA PHE A 60 2.41 -12.51 4.26
C PHE A 60 2.05 -13.97 4.56
N ASP A 61 2.17 -14.31 5.84
CA ASP A 61 1.79 -15.62 6.38
C ASP A 61 0.37 -15.50 6.95
N PRO A 62 -0.62 -16.12 6.29
CA PRO A 62 -2.02 -15.99 6.72
C PRO A 62 -2.33 -16.64 8.08
N THR A 63 -1.40 -17.43 8.62
CA THR A 63 -1.55 -17.95 9.98
C THR A 63 -1.17 -16.94 11.05
N GLN A 64 -0.45 -15.88 10.68
CA GLN A 64 0.00 -14.83 11.60
C GLN A 64 -0.76 -13.51 11.41
N ILE A 65 -1.18 -13.21 10.19
CA ILE A 65 -1.97 -12.02 9.87
C ILE A 65 -2.93 -12.36 8.73
N THR A 66 -4.19 -11.95 8.86
CA THR A 66 -5.19 -12.26 7.84
C THR A 66 -5.19 -11.19 6.75
N PHE A 67 -5.75 -11.53 5.58
CA PHE A 67 -5.95 -10.55 4.52
C PHE A 67 -6.87 -9.41 5.00
N ASN A 68 -7.88 -9.73 5.82
CA ASN A 68 -8.75 -8.72 6.40
C ASN A 68 -7.99 -7.75 7.31
N ASP A 69 -7.00 -8.24 8.07
CA ASP A 69 -6.12 -7.37 8.87
C ASP A 69 -5.32 -6.42 7.98
N LEU A 70 -4.80 -6.92 6.85
CA LEU A 70 -4.09 -6.07 5.89
C LEU A 70 -5.01 -5.00 5.32
N LEU A 71 -6.25 -5.34 4.99
CA LEU A 71 -7.24 -4.36 4.52
C LEU A 71 -7.53 -3.31 5.58
N THR A 72 -7.68 -3.74 6.83
CA THR A 72 -7.93 -2.83 7.95
C THR A 72 -6.81 -1.78 8.05
N VAL A 73 -5.56 -2.23 8.02
CA VAL A 73 -4.40 -1.35 8.08
C VAL A 73 -4.33 -0.44 6.85
N PHE A 74 -4.54 -1.01 5.66
CA PHE A 74 -4.50 -0.26 4.41
C PHE A 74 -5.48 0.91 4.42
N PHE A 75 -6.73 0.63 4.74
CA PHE A 75 -7.78 1.66 4.75
C PHE A 75 -7.68 2.62 5.94
N ALA A 76 -6.94 2.25 6.98
CA ALA A 76 -6.72 3.12 8.14
C ALA A 76 -5.53 4.08 7.96
N THR A 77 -4.62 3.79 7.03
CA THR A 77 -3.36 4.52 6.89
C THR A 77 -3.23 5.34 5.61
N HIS A 78 -4.28 5.40 4.79
CA HIS A 78 -4.33 6.30 3.64
C HIS A 78 -5.77 6.76 3.44
N ASP A 79 -5.98 7.77 2.60
CA ASP A 79 -7.31 8.26 2.26
C ASP A 79 -7.80 7.55 1.01
N PRO A 80 -8.77 6.63 1.12
CA PRO A 80 -9.27 5.89 -0.04
C PRO A 80 -10.37 6.64 -0.81
N THR A 81 -10.65 7.89 -0.46
CA THR A 81 -11.76 8.66 -1.03
C THR A 81 -11.32 9.72 -2.03
N THR A 82 -10.01 9.88 -2.26
CA THR A 82 -9.48 10.87 -3.20
C THR A 82 -9.00 10.19 -4.47
N LEU A 83 -9.62 10.54 -5.60
CA LEU A 83 -9.29 9.94 -6.90
C LEU A 83 -7.95 10.46 -7.41
N ASN A 84 -7.05 9.52 -7.77
CA ASN A 84 -5.74 9.83 -8.36
C ASN A 84 -4.95 10.84 -7.53
N ARG A 85 -5.01 10.71 -6.23
CA ARG A 85 -4.37 11.65 -5.32
C ARG A 85 -4.27 11.03 -3.92
N GLN A 86 -3.19 11.35 -3.22
CA GLN A 86 -3.05 11.03 -1.80
C GLN A 86 -2.40 12.21 -1.10
N GLY A 87 -3.19 12.92 -0.28
CA GLY A 87 -2.71 14.13 0.38
C GLY A 87 -2.29 15.18 -0.64
N ALA A 88 -1.05 15.64 -0.54
CA ALA A 88 -0.48 16.62 -1.46
C ALA A 88 0.07 16.00 -2.76
N ASP A 89 0.18 14.67 -2.82
CA ASP A 89 0.69 13.96 -3.99
C ASP A 89 -0.44 13.75 -5.00
N VAL A 90 -0.34 14.37 -6.17
CA VAL A 90 -1.37 14.36 -7.20
C VAL A 90 -0.86 13.63 -8.45
N GLY A 91 -1.67 12.70 -8.98
CA GLY A 91 -1.36 11.93 -10.18
C GLY A 91 -1.93 10.53 -10.09
N THR A 92 -2.09 9.87 -11.25
CA THR A 92 -2.61 8.48 -11.28
C THR A 92 -1.67 7.50 -10.58
N GLU A 93 -0.37 7.82 -10.49
CA GLU A 93 0.62 7.01 -9.78
C GLU A 93 0.35 6.94 -8.28
N TYR A 94 -0.41 7.89 -7.73
CA TYR A 94 -0.74 7.91 -6.30
C TYR A 94 -2.14 7.41 -5.98
N ARG A 95 -2.80 6.77 -6.96
CA ARG A 95 -4.17 6.28 -6.77
C ARG A 95 -4.25 5.14 -5.76
N SER A 96 -5.40 5.04 -5.09
CA SER A 96 -5.72 3.94 -4.20
C SER A 96 -6.09 2.70 -5.02
N ALA A 97 -5.39 1.59 -4.81
CA ALA A 97 -5.61 0.39 -5.60
C ALA A 97 -5.26 -0.88 -4.82
N ILE A 98 -6.00 -1.95 -5.11
CA ILE A 98 -5.72 -3.30 -4.64
C ILE A 98 -5.64 -4.20 -5.88
N PHE A 99 -4.45 -4.78 -6.10
CA PHE A 99 -4.25 -5.74 -7.19
C PHE A 99 -4.28 -7.13 -6.57
N PHE A 100 -5.42 -7.81 -6.74
CA PHE A 100 -5.64 -9.10 -6.07
C PHE A 100 -5.05 -10.26 -6.85
N MET A 101 -4.63 -11.30 -6.11
CA MET A 101 -4.05 -12.52 -6.67
C MET A 101 -5.06 -13.66 -6.76
N THR A 102 -6.10 -13.64 -5.91
CA THR A 102 -7.08 -14.73 -5.81
C THR A 102 -8.51 -14.19 -5.81
N PRO A 103 -9.49 -15.02 -6.22
CA PRO A 103 -10.91 -14.61 -6.12
C PRO A 103 -11.35 -14.31 -4.70
N GLU A 104 -10.77 -14.97 -3.71
CA GLU A 104 -11.07 -14.73 -2.29
C GLU A 104 -10.62 -13.33 -1.87
N GLN A 105 -9.44 -12.90 -2.30
CA GLN A 105 -8.97 -11.53 -2.05
C GLN A 105 -9.88 -10.50 -2.69
N GLU A 106 -10.34 -10.74 -3.91
CA GLU A 106 -11.30 -9.85 -4.58
C GLU A 106 -12.58 -9.71 -3.78
N THR A 107 -13.15 -10.84 -3.36
CA THR A 107 -14.39 -10.87 -2.60
C THR A 107 -14.25 -10.13 -1.28
N GLU A 108 -13.17 -10.39 -0.54
CA GLU A 108 -12.93 -9.73 0.75
C GLU A 108 -12.71 -8.22 0.59
N ALA A 109 -11.94 -7.81 -0.42
CA ALA A 109 -11.66 -6.40 -0.67
C ALA A 109 -12.95 -5.64 -1.01
N LYS A 110 -13.78 -6.20 -1.89
CA LYS A 110 -15.04 -5.57 -2.28
C LYS A 110 -16.01 -5.49 -1.11
N ALA A 111 -16.09 -6.53 -0.28
CA ALA A 111 -16.96 -6.54 0.91
C ALA A 111 -16.50 -5.48 1.94
N PHE A 112 -15.19 -5.33 2.11
CA PHE A 112 -14.64 -4.33 3.02
C PHE A 112 -15.00 -2.91 2.55
N ILE A 113 -14.83 -2.66 1.26
CA ILE A 113 -15.18 -1.36 0.65
C ILE A 113 -16.68 -1.07 0.79
N GLU A 114 -17.52 -2.06 0.52
CA GLU A 114 -18.97 -1.89 0.65
C GLU A 114 -19.36 -1.48 2.07
N LYS A 115 -18.74 -2.11 3.06
CA LYS A 115 -18.99 -1.77 4.46
C LYS A 115 -18.55 -0.33 4.79
N LEU A 116 -17.39 0.08 4.29
CA LEU A 116 -16.93 1.46 4.46
C LEU A 116 -17.91 2.45 3.83
N ASN A 117 -18.43 2.13 2.66
CA ASN A 117 -19.39 2.99 1.96
C ASN A 117 -20.73 3.06 2.70
N GLN A 118 -21.17 1.95 3.30
CA GLN A 118 -22.36 1.93 4.15
C GLN A 118 -22.17 2.82 5.38
N ASP A 119 -20.96 2.95 5.89
CA ASP A 119 -20.60 3.81 7.01
C ASP A 119 -20.43 5.28 6.60
N GLY A 120 -20.75 5.63 5.36
CA GLY A 120 -20.75 7.00 4.87
C GLY A 120 -19.51 7.42 4.08
N LYS A 121 -18.56 6.53 3.89
CA LYS A 121 -17.38 6.83 3.07
C LYS A 121 -17.75 6.72 1.57
N LYS A 122 -16.94 7.37 0.74
CA LYS A 122 -17.07 7.28 -0.73
C LYS A 122 -15.76 6.77 -1.29
N VAL A 123 -15.52 5.48 -1.12
CA VAL A 123 -14.26 4.83 -1.48
C VAL A 123 -14.12 4.77 -3.00
N VAL A 124 -12.97 5.22 -3.51
CA VAL A 124 -12.63 5.19 -4.93
C VAL A 124 -11.51 4.19 -5.24
N THR A 125 -11.18 3.33 -4.30
CA THR A 125 -10.13 2.33 -4.46
C THR A 125 -10.44 1.40 -5.62
N GLU A 126 -9.46 1.25 -6.54
CA GLU A 126 -9.53 0.31 -7.65
C GLU A 126 -9.28 -1.11 -7.12
N VAL A 127 -10.13 -2.07 -7.49
CA VAL A 127 -9.93 -3.49 -7.15
C VAL A 127 -9.85 -4.25 -8.47
N THR A 128 -8.63 -4.60 -8.88
CA THR A 128 -8.38 -5.22 -10.18
C THR A 128 -7.45 -6.43 -10.06
N PRO A 129 -7.52 -7.37 -11.02
CA PRO A 129 -6.59 -8.51 -11.01
C PRO A 129 -5.15 -8.05 -11.17
N PHE A 130 -4.26 -8.70 -10.44
CA PHE A 130 -2.83 -8.51 -10.62
C PHE A 130 -2.41 -8.97 -12.03
N THR A 131 -1.63 -8.15 -12.72
CA THR A 131 -1.06 -8.53 -14.01
C THR A 131 0.46 -8.56 -13.97
N GLN A 132 1.08 -7.49 -13.49
CA GLN A 132 2.53 -7.38 -13.49
C GLN A 132 2.97 -6.42 -12.38
N PHE A 133 4.12 -6.73 -11.77
CA PHE A 133 4.77 -5.88 -10.79
C PHE A 133 6.23 -5.69 -11.21
N TYR A 134 6.66 -4.45 -11.29
CA TYR A 134 8.04 -4.11 -11.60
C TYR A 134 8.68 -3.53 -10.34
N PRO A 135 9.70 -4.20 -9.77
CA PRO A 135 10.37 -3.67 -8.57
C PRO A 135 10.92 -2.27 -8.82
N ALA A 136 10.79 -1.42 -7.82
CA ALA A 136 11.37 -0.08 -7.87
C ALA A 136 12.90 -0.15 -7.76
N GLU A 137 13.53 0.95 -8.11
CA GLU A 137 14.98 1.10 -7.98
C GLU A 137 15.41 0.89 -6.53
N ASP A 138 16.62 0.37 -6.33
CA ASP A 138 17.09 -0.01 -5.00
C ASP A 138 17.06 1.14 -3.98
N TYR A 139 17.28 2.38 -4.43
CA TYR A 139 17.29 3.53 -3.52
C TYR A 139 15.91 3.83 -2.91
N HIS A 140 14.83 3.25 -3.45
CA HIS A 140 13.49 3.36 -2.86
C HIS A 140 13.22 2.33 -1.78
N LYS A 141 14.02 1.25 -1.73
CA LYS A 141 13.77 0.17 -0.75
C LYS A 141 14.17 0.61 0.65
N ASN A 142 13.32 0.31 1.64
CA ASN A 142 13.55 0.70 3.04
C ASN A 142 13.81 2.19 3.19
N TYR A 143 13.13 3.00 2.37
CA TYR A 143 13.39 4.43 2.32
C TYR A 143 13.18 5.10 3.68
N TYR A 144 12.08 4.77 4.37
CA TYR A 144 11.79 5.35 5.67
C TYR A 144 12.90 5.05 6.69
N GLU A 145 13.34 3.79 6.76
CA GLU A 145 14.37 3.38 7.71
C GLU A 145 15.70 4.12 7.48
N ASN A 146 16.00 4.42 6.22
CA ASN A 146 17.25 5.08 5.83
C ASN A 146 17.16 6.61 5.79
N HIS A 147 15.97 7.20 5.95
CA HIS A 147 15.73 8.64 5.74
C HIS A 147 14.75 9.23 6.76
N LYS A 148 14.76 8.71 8.00
CA LYS A 148 13.79 9.15 9.04
C LYS A 148 13.87 10.64 9.35
N ASP A 149 15.02 11.24 9.13
CA ASP A 149 15.27 12.66 9.39
C ASP A 149 14.77 13.59 8.28
N GLN A 150 14.30 13.04 7.16
CA GLN A 150 13.76 13.88 6.09
C GLN A 150 12.35 14.36 6.43
N ALA A 151 12.05 15.60 6.03
CA ALA A 151 10.76 16.24 6.35
C ALA A 151 9.55 15.40 5.92
N TYR A 152 9.58 14.80 4.73
CA TYR A 152 8.49 13.96 4.25
C TYR A 152 8.25 12.77 5.19
N CYS A 153 9.32 12.12 5.61
CA CYS A 153 9.23 10.98 6.53
C CYS A 153 8.67 11.40 7.89
N GLU A 154 9.11 12.53 8.42
CA GLU A 154 8.62 13.02 9.71
C GLU A 154 7.16 13.48 9.65
N VAL A 155 6.78 14.17 8.58
CA VAL A 155 5.46 14.82 8.48
C VAL A 155 4.39 13.85 7.98
N VAL A 156 4.74 12.93 7.06
CA VAL A 156 3.76 12.07 6.40
C VAL A 156 3.80 10.64 6.91
N ILE A 157 4.99 10.04 7.05
CA ILE A 157 5.11 8.61 7.38
C ILE A 157 5.03 8.36 8.88
N SER A 158 5.78 9.09 9.67
CA SER A 158 5.83 8.88 11.13
C SER A 158 4.46 8.95 11.78
N PRO A 159 3.56 9.92 11.43
CA PRO A 159 2.21 9.94 12.00
C PRO A 159 1.39 8.68 11.67
N LYS A 160 1.59 8.09 10.49
CA LYS A 160 0.90 6.85 10.11
C LYS A 160 1.35 5.69 10.99
N LEU A 161 2.64 5.58 11.26
CA LEU A 161 3.20 4.55 12.13
C LEU A 161 2.74 4.75 13.58
N GLU A 162 2.67 6.00 14.04
CA GLU A 162 2.15 6.32 15.37
C GLU A 162 0.67 5.92 15.50
N LYS A 163 -0.12 6.14 14.47
CA LYS A 163 -1.52 5.71 14.43
C LYS A 163 -1.63 4.20 14.55
N LEU A 164 -0.78 3.45 13.82
CA LEU A 164 -0.74 1.99 13.93
C LEU A 164 -0.39 1.55 15.35
N GLN A 165 0.60 2.19 15.97
CA GLN A 165 1.00 1.87 17.33
C GLN A 165 -0.15 2.13 18.31
N ALA A 166 -0.91 3.19 18.11
CA ALA A 166 -2.01 3.55 19.01
C ALA A 166 -3.24 2.66 18.85
N LYS A 167 -3.56 2.25 17.61
CA LYS A 167 -4.83 1.57 17.31
C LYS A 167 -4.69 0.08 17.01
N PHE A 168 -3.53 -0.35 16.51
CA PHE A 168 -3.33 -1.71 15.99
C PHE A 168 -2.04 -2.34 16.51
N SER A 169 -1.67 -2.03 17.76
CA SER A 169 -0.42 -2.53 18.33
C SER A 169 -0.30 -4.05 18.31
N GLU A 170 -1.43 -4.76 18.38
CA GLU A 170 -1.48 -6.21 18.36
C GLU A 170 -1.07 -6.78 16.99
N LEU A 171 -1.12 -5.98 15.94
CA LEU A 171 -0.72 -6.39 14.58
C LEU A 171 0.74 -6.05 14.27
N LEU A 172 1.43 -5.33 15.15
CA LEU A 172 2.79 -4.89 14.90
C LEU A 172 3.83 -5.93 15.31
N LYS A 173 4.99 -5.91 14.63
CA LYS A 173 6.14 -6.72 15.03
C LYS A 173 6.60 -6.28 16.41
N SER A 174 7.11 -7.24 17.17
CA SER A 174 7.69 -6.93 18.47
C SER A 174 8.87 -5.99 18.30
N SER A 175 8.91 -4.93 19.11
CA SER A 175 10.07 -4.05 19.19
C SER A 175 11.12 -4.73 20.04
N ASN A 176 12.26 -5.02 19.46
CA ASN A 176 13.43 -5.54 20.18
C ASN A 176 14.51 -4.47 20.23
#